data_ad05ab4fa2472602bd4ad2b87eaf0f27
#
_entry.id   ad05ab4fa2472602bd4ad2b87eaf0f27
#
_cell.length_a   1.000
_cell.length_b   1.000
_cell.length_c   1.000
_cell.angle_alpha   90.00
_cell.angle_beta   90.00
_cell.angle_gamma   90.00
#
_symmetry.space_group_name_H-M   'P 1'
#
loop_
_entity.id
_entity.type
_entity.pdbx_description
1 polymer ?
#
loop_
_entity_poly.entity_id
_entity_poly.type
_entity_poly.pdbx_seq_one_letter_code
_entity_poly.pdbx_strand_id
1 'polypeptide(L)'
;MDLFEYQARDLFEAHGVPVLKGAVATTADQARTAAASMGGKVVVKAQVKVGGRGKAGGVKLAENPDDAFAKAEAILGMDIKGHTVHKVMIAQAAPIESEYYLAILLDRANRSFLVMASVSGGMDIEEVAHKTPEKLAKVNIDPNVGISQATALDIVRKGGFPADVEAQVADVLVTLWKTFVSEDATLVEVNPLVKTSDGRIIALDGKVTLDDNAEFRHEAHLALVDHAAADPLEKAAKEKDLNYVKLTGEVGIIGNGAGLVMSTLDVVAYAGEKFGGVKPANFLDIGGGASAQVMADGLSIILGDKDVKSVFVNVFGGITACDAVANGIVQALEILGPKATKPIVVRLDGNNVAEGRRILNEAAHPLVQQLDTMDGAARRAAELAAK
;
A
#
# COMPACT_ATOMS: atom_id res chain seq x y z
N MET A 1 -0.48 -0.01 6.21
CA MET A 1 0.58 0.94 5.78
C MET A 1 1.88 0.18 5.58
N ASP A 2 2.49 0.26 4.37
CA ASP A 2 3.81 -0.33 4.13
C ASP A 2 4.91 0.59 4.66
N LEU A 3 5.88 0.01 5.38
CA LEU A 3 7.05 0.73 5.87
C LEU A 3 8.19 0.72 4.84
N PHE A 4 9.06 1.74 4.89
CA PHE A 4 10.38 1.65 4.27
C PHE A 4 11.26 0.64 5.02
N GLU A 5 12.27 0.11 4.36
CA GLU A 5 13.22 -0.82 4.99
C GLU A 5 13.87 -0.24 6.25
N TYR A 6 14.26 1.05 6.24
CA TYR A 6 14.85 1.68 7.42
C TYR A 6 13.86 1.77 8.59
N GLN A 7 12.57 2.02 8.32
CA GLN A 7 11.53 2.04 9.34
C GLN A 7 11.28 0.63 9.90
N ALA A 8 11.22 -0.37 9.03
CA ALA A 8 11.12 -1.78 9.45
C ALA A 8 12.33 -2.20 10.29
N ARG A 9 13.55 -1.80 9.89
CA ARG A 9 14.77 -2.03 10.65
C ARG A 9 14.72 -1.37 12.03
N ASP A 10 14.28 -0.12 12.12
CA ASP A 10 14.20 0.62 13.39
C ASP A 10 13.14 0.00 14.31
N LEU A 11 12.02 -0.43 13.75
CA LEU A 11 10.98 -1.18 14.47
C LEU A 11 11.52 -2.51 15.02
N PHE A 12 12.27 -3.25 14.21
CA PHE A 12 12.92 -4.49 14.62
C PHE A 12 13.91 -4.25 15.77
N GLU A 13 14.74 -3.21 15.69
CA GLU A 13 15.68 -2.85 16.75
C GLU A 13 14.95 -2.50 18.05
N ALA A 14 13.86 -1.74 17.98
CA ALA A 14 13.06 -1.36 19.15
C ALA A 14 12.45 -2.57 19.87
N HIS A 15 12.12 -3.63 19.13
CA HIS A 15 11.61 -4.89 19.67
C HIS A 15 12.69 -5.93 20.01
N GLY A 16 13.97 -5.61 19.82
CA GLY A 16 15.08 -6.50 20.15
C GLY A 16 15.39 -7.57 19.10
N VAL A 17 14.88 -7.44 17.88
CA VAL A 17 15.33 -8.26 16.75
C VAL A 17 16.76 -7.85 16.40
N PRO A 18 17.70 -8.80 16.23
CA PRO A 18 19.08 -8.49 15.86
C PRO A 18 19.15 -7.84 14.47
N VAL A 19 19.59 -6.60 14.40
CA VAL A 19 19.78 -5.82 13.16
C VAL A 19 21.16 -5.17 13.13
N LEU A 20 21.61 -4.76 11.97
CA LEU A 20 22.83 -3.93 11.81
C LEU A 20 22.52 -2.47 12.06
N LYS A 21 23.56 -1.70 12.42
CA LYS A 21 23.47 -0.24 12.48
C LYS A 21 23.12 0.31 11.09
N GLY A 22 22.17 1.24 11.07
CA GLY A 22 21.72 1.92 9.86
C GLY A 22 21.51 3.41 10.13
N ALA A 23 21.65 4.24 9.10
CA ALA A 23 21.31 5.65 9.13
C ALA A 23 20.73 6.09 7.80
N VAL A 24 19.70 6.94 7.82
CA VAL A 24 19.06 7.48 6.62
C VAL A 24 19.80 8.72 6.17
N ALA A 25 19.98 8.86 4.85
CA ALA A 25 20.54 10.03 4.21
C ALA A 25 19.66 10.46 3.02
N THR A 26 19.42 11.76 2.91
CA THR A 26 18.70 12.40 1.80
C THR A 26 19.65 13.13 0.85
N THR A 27 20.93 13.23 1.23
CA THR A 27 22.01 13.80 0.41
C THR A 27 23.24 12.91 0.44
N ALA A 28 24.11 13.03 -0.56
CA ALA A 28 25.36 12.29 -0.64
C ALA A 28 26.32 12.65 0.51
N ASP A 29 26.33 13.92 0.97
CA ASP A 29 27.15 14.34 2.11
C ASP A 29 26.70 13.73 3.43
N GLN A 30 25.37 13.60 3.65
CA GLN A 30 24.84 12.86 4.80
C GLN A 30 25.24 11.38 4.75
N ALA A 31 25.24 10.77 3.56
CA ALA A 31 25.66 9.38 3.37
C ALA A 31 27.16 9.20 3.72
N ARG A 32 28.03 10.14 3.30
CA ARG A 32 29.44 10.15 3.68
C ARG A 32 29.62 10.24 5.19
N THR A 33 28.89 11.16 5.83
CA THR A 33 28.95 11.34 7.29
C THR A 33 28.50 10.11 8.05
N ALA A 34 27.39 9.49 7.61
CA ALA A 34 26.88 8.25 8.18
C ALA A 34 27.90 7.10 8.04
N ALA A 35 28.49 6.95 6.86
CA ALA A 35 29.50 5.91 6.60
C ALA A 35 30.74 6.12 7.48
N ALA A 36 31.21 7.37 7.65
CA ALA A 36 32.33 7.71 8.52
C ALA A 36 32.05 7.35 9.99
N SER A 37 30.82 7.57 10.48
CA SER A 37 30.44 7.24 11.85
C SER A 37 30.34 5.73 12.13
N MET A 38 30.05 4.93 11.11
CA MET A 38 29.93 3.46 11.25
C MET A 38 31.29 2.75 11.23
N GLY A 39 32.27 3.33 10.56
CA GLY A 39 33.58 2.74 10.33
C GLY A 39 33.54 1.49 9.41
N GLY A 40 34.59 1.31 8.63
CA GLY A 40 34.68 0.16 7.72
C GLY A 40 33.76 0.25 6.50
N LYS A 41 33.43 -0.91 5.91
CA LYS A 41 32.57 -1.01 4.74
C LYS A 41 31.11 -0.83 5.12
N VAL A 42 30.35 -0.16 4.24
CA VAL A 42 28.91 0.05 4.39
C VAL A 42 28.18 -0.32 3.12
N VAL A 43 26.88 -0.59 3.21
CA VAL A 43 25.99 -0.79 2.08
C VAL A 43 25.10 0.43 1.94
N VAL A 44 25.05 1.02 0.74
CA VAL A 44 24.14 2.11 0.37
C VAL A 44 22.92 1.50 -0.27
N LYS A 45 21.73 1.65 0.36
CA LYS A 45 20.49 1.00 -0.05
C LYS A 45 19.42 2.05 -0.38
N ALA A 46 18.91 2.05 -1.61
CA ALA A 46 17.76 2.85 -2.01
C ALA A 46 16.56 2.58 -1.11
N GLN A 47 15.85 3.62 -0.69
CA GLN A 47 14.63 3.50 0.11
C GLN A 47 13.41 3.79 -0.76
N VAL A 48 12.80 2.70 -1.24
CA VAL A 48 11.53 2.68 -1.98
C VAL A 48 10.69 1.50 -1.50
N LYS A 49 9.37 1.62 -1.57
CA LYS A 49 8.42 0.60 -1.05
C LYS A 49 8.16 -0.56 -2.03
N VAL A 50 9.10 -0.80 -2.95
CA VAL A 50 9.01 -1.90 -3.94
C VAL A 50 10.20 -2.84 -3.81
N GLY A 51 9.97 -4.12 -4.09
CA GLY A 51 11.00 -5.15 -4.09
C GLY A 51 11.91 -5.10 -5.33
N GLY A 52 13.07 -5.80 -5.25
CA GLY A 52 13.99 -5.91 -6.38
C GLY A 52 14.99 -4.75 -6.51
N ARG A 53 15.16 -3.94 -5.47
CA ARG A 53 16.10 -2.80 -5.42
C ARG A 53 17.53 -3.19 -5.81
N GLY A 54 18.00 -4.36 -5.36
CA GLY A 54 19.34 -4.87 -5.72
C GLY A 54 19.48 -5.11 -7.21
N LYS A 55 18.49 -5.78 -7.83
CA LYS A 55 18.48 -6.04 -9.29
C LYS A 55 18.43 -4.74 -10.11
N ALA A 56 17.80 -3.70 -9.59
CA ALA A 56 17.74 -2.37 -10.20
C ALA A 56 19.00 -1.52 -9.97
N GLY A 57 20.01 -2.01 -9.25
CA GLY A 57 21.23 -1.26 -8.94
C GLY A 57 21.11 -0.27 -7.77
N GLY A 58 20.01 -0.33 -7.03
CA GLY A 58 19.73 0.51 -5.86
C GLY A 58 20.40 0.04 -4.56
N VAL A 59 21.21 -1.02 -4.60
CA VAL A 59 21.97 -1.52 -3.44
C VAL A 59 23.43 -1.69 -3.85
N LYS A 60 24.34 -0.97 -3.18
CA LYS A 60 25.77 -0.96 -3.51
C LYS A 60 26.63 -1.00 -2.25
N LEU A 61 27.66 -1.86 -2.26
CA LEU A 61 28.68 -1.91 -1.23
C LEU A 61 29.65 -0.72 -1.42
N ALA A 62 29.96 -0.01 -0.35
CA ALA A 62 30.94 1.08 -0.33
C ALA A 62 32.10 0.73 0.60
N GLU A 63 33.32 0.95 0.10
CA GLU A 63 34.56 0.57 0.81
C GLU A 63 34.96 1.59 1.87
N ASN A 64 34.55 2.85 1.72
CA ASN A 64 34.89 3.98 2.57
C ASN A 64 33.84 5.11 2.45
N PRO A 65 33.92 6.18 3.26
CA PRO A 65 32.97 7.28 3.22
C PRO A 65 32.86 8.02 1.88
N ASP A 66 33.95 8.20 1.15
CA ASP A 66 33.93 8.87 -0.16
C ASP A 66 33.27 8.01 -1.23
N ASP A 67 33.49 6.69 -1.17
CA ASP A 67 32.79 5.73 -2.02
C ASP A 67 31.28 5.67 -1.69
N ALA A 68 30.92 5.79 -0.41
CA ALA A 68 29.52 5.91 0.01
C ALA A 68 28.84 7.17 -0.53
N PHE A 69 29.56 8.29 -0.54
CA PHE A 69 29.11 9.53 -1.19
C PHE A 69 28.79 9.31 -2.67
N ALA A 70 29.78 8.81 -3.44
CA ALA A 70 29.60 8.59 -4.87
C ALA A 70 28.46 7.64 -5.21
N LYS A 71 28.28 6.57 -4.41
CA LYS A 71 27.19 5.62 -4.57
C LYS A 71 25.85 6.19 -4.17
N ALA A 72 25.78 7.01 -3.12
CA ALA A 72 24.55 7.68 -2.73
C ALA A 72 24.13 8.72 -3.80
N GLU A 73 25.07 9.49 -4.34
CA GLU A 73 24.81 10.42 -5.43
C GLU A 73 24.25 9.74 -6.67
N ALA A 74 24.77 8.55 -7.00
CA ALA A 74 24.29 7.75 -8.14
C ALA A 74 22.93 7.10 -7.91
N ILE A 75 22.54 6.84 -6.65
CA ILE A 75 21.28 6.16 -6.30
C ILE A 75 20.15 7.16 -6.05
N LEU A 76 20.45 8.30 -5.42
CA LEU A 76 19.47 9.37 -5.22
C LEU A 76 18.97 9.90 -6.57
N GLY A 77 17.64 9.98 -6.72
CA GLY A 77 17.00 10.39 -7.96
C GLY A 77 16.80 9.26 -8.99
N MET A 78 17.31 8.04 -8.75
CA MET A 78 17.01 6.89 -9.63
C MET A 78 15.51 6.60 -9.63
N ASP A 79 15.01 6.13 -10.77
CA ASP A 79 13.70 5.47 -10.84
C ASP A 79 13.88 3.96 -10.62
N ILE A 80 13.12 3.42 -9.67
CA ILE A 80 13.04 1.98 -9.43
C ILE A 80 11.57 1.56 -9.54
N LYS A 81 11.20 0.97 -10.67
CA LYS A 81 9.83 0.52 -10.96
C LYS A 81 8.77 1.63 -10.81
N GLY A 82 9.07 2.83 -11.29
CA GLY A 82 8.18 4.00 -11.22
C GLY A 82 8.26 4.78 -9.90
N HIS A 83 9.16 4.41 -9.00
CA HIS A 83 9.37 5.10 -7.72
C HIS A 83 10.72 5.83 -7.71
N THR A 84 10.70 7.15 -7.59
CA THR A 84 11.91 7.95 -7.45
C THR A 84 12.53 7.75 -6.08
N VAL A 85 13.85 7.48 -6.05
CA VAL A 85 14.60 7.32 -4.81
C VAL A 85 14.90 8.69 -4.19
N HIS A 86 14.22 9.03 -3.09
CA HIS A 86 14.44 10.29 -2.36
C HIS A 86 15.38 10.14 -1.15
N LYS A 87 15.61 8.92 -0.71
CA LYS A 87 16.40 8.59 0.48
C LYS A 87 17.22 7.34 0.23
N VAL A 88 18.38 7.26 0.85
CA VAL A 88 19.16 6.03 0.97
C VAL A 88 19.35 5.67 2.45
N MET A 89 19.44 4.38 2.75
CA MET A 89 19.93 3.91 4.04
C MET A 89 21.39 3.50 3.90
N ILE A 90 22.23 3.99 4.78
CA ILE A 90 23.60 3.55 4.93
C ILE A 90 23.61 2.52 6.04
N ALA A 91 23.93 1.28 5.73
CA ALA A 91 23.94 0.17 6.67
C ALA A 91 25.35 -0.40 6.79
N GLN A 92 25.73 -0.83 8.00
CA GLN A 92 27.00 -1.54 8.22
C GLN A 92 27.03 -2.80 7.36
N ALA A 93 28.15 -3.08 6.70
CA ALA A 93 28.31 -4.34 5.97
C ALA A 93 28.52 -5.52 6.93
N ALA A 94 27.94 -6.67 6.63
CA ALA A 94 28.12 -7.90 7.36
C ALA A 94 28.87 -8.94 6.52
N PRO A 95 29.73 -9.75 7.12
CA PRO A 95 30.34 -10.91 6.46
C PRO A 95 29.34 -12.06 6.41
N ILE A 96 28.53 -12.12 5.36
CA ILE A 96 27.45 -13.09 5.19
C ILE A 96 28.04 -14.46 4.85
N GLU A 97 27.62 -15.50 5.61
CA GLU A 97 27.93 -16.91 5.36
C GLU A 97 26.76 -17.64 4.71
N SER A 98 25.52 -17.38 5.20
CA SER A 98 24.31 -18.00 4.68
C SER A 98 23.13 -17.03 4.76
N GLU A 99 22.19 -17.18 3.84
CA GLU A 99 20.97 -16.38 3.75
C GLU A 99 19.74 -17.24 3.93
N TYR A 100 18.83 -16.81 4.78
CA TYR A 100 17.60 -17.48 5.18
C TYR A 100 16.40 -16.57 4.97
N TYR A 101 15.22 -17.14 5.05
CA TYR A 101 13.94 -16.44 4.93
C TYR A 101 13.04 -16.73 6.11
N LEU A 102 12.44 -15.69 6.69
CA LEU A 102 11.33 -15.76 7.65
C LEU A 102 10.25 -14.74 7.29
N ALA A 103 8.99 -15.15 7.37
CA ALA A 103 7.87 -14.22 7.31
C ALA A 103 6.70 -14.66 8.19
N ILE A 104 5.97 -13.69 8.68
CA ILE A 104 4.71 -13.85 9.41
C ILE A 104 3.68 -12.97 8.70
N LEU A 105 2.55 -13.54 8.32
CA LEU A 105 1.50 -12.82 7.61
C LEU A 105 0.10 -13.27 8.02
N LEU A 106 -0.87 -12.41 7.73
CA LEU A 106 -2.28 -12.71 7.91
C LEU A 106 -2.77 -13.63 6.79
N ASP A 107 -3.20 -14.85 7.15
CA ASP A 107 -3.84 -15.80 6.24
C ASP A 107 -5.36 -15.69 6.34
N ARG A 108 -5.95 -14.85 5.50
CA ARG A 108 -7.39 -14.60 5.48
C ARG A 108 -8.19 -15.82 5.07
N ALA A 109 -7.64 -16.66 4.19
CA ALA A 109 -8.32 -17.85 3.69
C ALA A 109 -8.54 -18.87 4.80
N ASN A 110 -7.55 -19.06 5.67
CA ASN A 110 -7.60 -20.01 6.78
C ASN A 110 -7.99 -19.36 8.12
N ARG A 111 -8.25 -18.03 8.15
CA ARG A 111 -8.57 -17.26 9.37
C ARG A 111 -7.53 -17.47 10.48
N SER A 112 -6.27 -17.44 10.10
CA SER A 112 -5.13 -17.69 10.97
C SER A 112 -3.98 -16.76 10.61
N PHE A 113 -2.89 -16.82 11.36
CA PHE A 113 -1.61 -16.31 10.86
C PHE A 113 -0.84 -17.43 10.18
N LEU A 114 0.04 -17.07 9.26
CA LEU A 114 0.92 -17.99 8.55
C LEU A 114 2.36 -17.61 8.80
N VAL A 115 3.17 -18.55 9.27
CA VAL A 115 4.62 -18.42 9.28
C VAL A 115 5.19 -19.14 8.08
N MET A 116 6.08 -18.48 7.39
CA MET A 116 6.90 -19.07 6.33
C MET A 116 8.37 -19.04 6.74
N ALA A 117 9.07 -20.14 6.56
CA ALA A 117 10.48 -20.29 6.90
C ALA A 117 11.23 -21.12 5.84
N SER A 118 12.40 -20.66 5.42
CA SER A 118 13.21 -21.35 4.41
C SER A 118 14.70 -21.09 4.61
N VAL A 119 15.50 -22.07 4.23
CA VAL A 119 16.96 -21.92 4.10
C VAL A 119 17.37 -21.24 2.79
N SER A 120 16.42 -20.88 1.94
CA SER A 120 16.65 -20.15 0.69
C SER A 120 16.21 -18.69 0.87
N GLY A 121 17.11 -17.85 1.37
CA GLY A 121 16.93 -16.41 1.52
C GLY A 121 17.59 -15.59 0.42
N GLY A 122 17.41 -14.27 0.46
CA GLY A 122 18.01 -13.35 -0.49
C GLY A 122 17.44 -13.42 -1.92
N MET A 123 16.39 -14.20 -2.12
CA MET A 123 15.75 -14.42 -3.41
C MET A 123 14.24 -14.23 -3.33
N ASP A 124 13.59 -14.27 -4.49
CA ASP A 124 12.15 -14.13 -4.63
C ASP A 124 11.46 -15.38 -4.03
N ILE A 125 10.69 -15.19 -2.97
CA ILE A 125 10.08 -16.32 -2.23
C ILE A 125 8.96 -16.99 -3.04
N GLU A 126 8.30 -16.26 -3.94
CA GLU A 126 7.30 -16.80 -4.85
C GLU A 126 7.96 -17.80 -5.82
N GLU A 127 9.20 -17.52 -6.23
CA GLU A 127 9.98 -18.44 -7.05
C GLU A 127 10.33 -19.72 -6.28
N VAL A 128 10.72 -19.60 -5.01
CA VAL A 128 10.98 -20.76 -4.13
C VAL A 128 9.70 -21.56 -3.95
N ALA A 129 8.57 -20.91 -3.66
CA ALA A 129 7.27 -21.55 -3.46
C ALA A 129 6.79 -22.30 -4.71
N HIS A 130 7.15 -21.83 -5.91
CA HIS A 130 6.77 -22.45 -7.17
C HIS A 130 7.73 -23.57 -7.60
N LYS A 131 9.06 -23.35 -7.52
CA LYS A 131 10.06 -24.27 -8.05
C LYS A 131 10.51 -25.35 -7.07
N THR A 132 10.55 -25.02 -5.77
CA THR A 132 11.05 -25.88 -4.70
C THR A 132 10.18 -25.76 -3.44
N PRO A 133 8.86 -26.07 -3.53
CA PRO A 133 7.92 -25.87 -2.42
C PRO A 133 8.31 -26.67 -1.16
N GLU A 134 9.03 -27.76 -1.31
CA GLU A 134 9.55 -28.57 -0.21
C GLU A 134 10.61 -27.86 0.65
N LYS A 135 11.22 -26.78 0.13
CA LYS A 135 12.18 -25.93 0.87
C LYS A 135 11.51 -24.81 1.65
N LEU A 136 10.20 -24.64 1.52
CA LEU A 136 9.44 -23.59 2.18
C LEU A 136 8.47 -24.20 3.18
N ALA A 137 8.82 -24.16 4.47
CA ALA A 137 7.88 -24.50 5.52
C ALA A 137 6.77 -23.45 5.59
N LYS A 138 5.52 -23.90 5.65
CA LYS A 138 4.32 -23.10 5.86
C LYS A 138 3.56 -23.65 7.04
N VAL A 139 3.43 -22.85 8.10
CA VAL A 139 2.80 -23.29 9.36
C VAL A 139 1.76 -22.27 9.80
N ASN A 140 0.51 -22.69 9.86
CA ASN A 140 -0.56 -21.87 10.38
C ASN A 140 -0.47 -21.74 11.90
N ILE A 141 -0.68 -20.55 12.40
CA ILE A 141 -0.61 -20.19 13.83
C ILE A 141 -1.99 -19.75 14.27
N ASP A 142 -2.53 -20.39 15.29
CA ASP A 142 -3.75 -19.95 15.98
C ASP A 142 -3.47 -18.60 16.67
N PRO A 143 -4.24 -17.54 16.36
CA PRO A 143 -4.07 -16.22 16.97
C PRO A 143 -4.18 -16.23 18.50
N ASN A 144 -4.94 -17.17 19.07
CA ASN A 144 -5.12 -17.27 20.53
C ASN A 144 -3.96 -17.98 21.25
N VAL A 145 -3.16 -18.76 20.51
CA VAL A 145 -2.04 -19.53 21.07
C VAL A 145 -0.71 -18.83 20.82
N GLY A 146 -0.52 -18.29 19.60
CA GLY A 146 0.71 -17.63 19.21
C GLY A 146 1.89 -18.56 19.00
N ILE A 147 3.10 -17.99 19.03
CA ILE A 147 4.36 -18.71 18.82
C ILE A 147 5.15 -18.78 20.13
N SER A 148 5.20 -19.97 20.70
CA SER A 148 6.11 -20.30 21.80
C SER A 148 7.51 -20.64 21.28
N GLN A 149 8.50 -20.72 22.18
CA GLN A 149 9.85 -21.17 21.82
C GLN A 149 9.85 -22.59 21.22
N ALA A 150 9.03 -23.49 21.76
CA ALA A 150 8.89 -24.84 21.23
C ALA A 150 8.30 -24.85 19.81
N THR A 151 7.26 -24.03 19.61
CA THR A 151 6.62 -23.85 18.28
C THR A 151 7.62 -23.26 17.28
N ALA A 152 8.40 -22.25 17.68
CA ALA A 152 9.41 -21.64 16.83
C ALA A 152 10.49 -22.63 16.41
N LEU A 153 11.01 -23.45 17.35
CA LEU A 153 11.99 -24.51 17.06
C LEU A 153 11.43 -25.55 16.05
N ASP A 154 10.17 -25.95 16.23
CA ASP A 154 9.52 -26.88 15.28
C ASP A 154 9.41 -26.28 13.87
N ILE A 155 9.03 -25.00 13.76
CA ILE A 155 8.95 -24.28 12.48
C ILE A 155 10.33 -24.19 11.81
N VAL A 156 11.35 -23.81 12.57
CA VAL A 156 12.73 -23.69 12.08
C VAL A 156 13.25 -25.03 11.56
N ARG A 157 13.01 -26.12 12.27
CA ARG A 157 13.36 -27.48 11.83
C ARG A 157 12.63 -27.90 10.57
N LYS A 158 11.32 -27.60 10.48
CA LYS A 158 10.53 -27.82 9.26
C LYS A 158 11.05 -27.01 8.07
N GLY A 159 11.61 -25.81 8.31
CA GLY A 159 12.26 -24.98 7.31
C GLY A 159 13.64 -25.49 6.86
N GLY A 160 14.15 -26.57 7.48
CA GLY A 160 15.41 -27.22 7.14
C GLY A 160 16.65 -26.46 7.62
N PHE A 161 16.53 -25.61 8.64
CA PHE A 161 17.66 -24.84 9.15
C PHE A 161 18.73 -25.75 9.77
N PRO A 162 20.04 -25.41 9.61
CA PRO A 162 21.13 -26.17 10.25
C PRO A 162 21.03 -26.11 11.78
N ALA A 163 21.40 -27.22 12.42
CA ALA A 163 21.28 -27.39 13.88
C ALA A 163 22.03 -26.32 14.70
N ASP A 164 23.12 -25.79 14.16
CA ASP A 164 23.94 -24.76 14.82
C ASP A 164 23.27 -23.38 14.87
N VAL A 165 22.24 -23.15 14.08
CA VAL A 165 21.48 -21.87 14.04
C VAL A 165 20.05 -22.01 14.56
N GLU A 166 19.49 -23.23 14.72
CA GLU A 166 18.08 -23.44 15.09
C GLU A 166 17.65 -22.62 16.30
N ALA A 167 18.43 -22.59 17.36
CA ALA A 167 18.07 -21.87 18.58
C ALA A 167 18.00 -20.35 18.35
N GLN A 168 19.02 -19.79 17.70
CA GLN A 168 19.07 -18.34 17.44
C GLN A 168 17.95 -17.91 16.48
N VAL A 169 17.67 -18.70 15.42
CA VAL A 169 16.59 -18.41 14.47
C VAL A 169 15.23 -18.53 15.16
N ALA A 170 15.04 -19.50 16.06
CA ALA A 170 13.82 -19.61 16.84
C ALA A 170 13.61 -18.41 17.77
N ASP A 171 14.67 -17.91 18.42
CA ASP A 171 14.63 -16.69 19.24
C ASP A 171 14.22 -15.46 18.41
N VAL A 172 14.79 -15.33 17.21
CA VAL A 172 14.41 -14.27 16.26
C VAL A 172 12.93 -14.41 15.85
N LEU A 173 12.46 -15.62 15.53
CA LEU A 173 11.07 -15.85 15.13
C LEU A 173 10.08 -15.51 16.26
N VAL A 174 10.39 -15.85 17.52
CA VAL A 174 9.57 -15.46 18.68
C VAL A 174 9.55 -13.93 18.83
N THR A 175 10.66 -13.26 18.62
CA THR A 175 10.75 -11.79 18.72
C THR A 175 9.99 -11.13 17.58
N LEU A 176 10.12 -11.63 16.34
CA LEU A 176 9.32 -11.16 15.20
C LEU A 176 7.81 -11.36 15.41
N TRP A 177 7.42 -12.49 16.04
CA TRP A 177 6.02 -12.71 16.41
C TRP A 177 5.51 -11.68 17.40
N LYS A 178 6.30 -11.36 18.43
CA LYS A 178 5.95 -10.30 19.39
C LYS A 178 5.81 -8.95 18.69
N THR A 179 6.73 -8.60 17.80
CA THR A 179 6.67 -7.40 16.98
C THR A 179 5.40 -7.39 16.14
N PHE A 180 5.11 -8.48 15.42
CA PHE A 180 3.93 -8.63 14.57
C PHE A 180 2.62 -8.36 15.33
N VAL A 181 2.48 -8.94 16.51
CA VAL A 181 1.24 -8.80 17.33
C VAL A 181 1.18 -7.43 18.00
N SER A 182 2.29 -6.93 18.58
CA SER A 182 2.29 -5.68 19.33
C SER A 182 2.14 -4.45 18.45
N GLU A 183 2.52 -4.54 17.17
CA GLU A 183 2.41 -3.44 16.19
C GLU A 183 1.20 -3.57 15.28
N ASP A 184 0.32 -4.55 15.53
CA ASP A 184 -0.81 -4.86 14.63
C ASP A 184 -0.36 -4.99 13.15
N ALA A 185 0.73 -5.69 12.93
CA ALA A 185 1.22 -5.91 11.58
C ALA A 185 0.37 -6.95 10.84
N THR A 186 0.23 -6.80 9.54
CA THR A 186 -0.36 -7.80 8.63
C THR A 186 0.68 -8.57 7.86
N LEU A 187 1.91 -8.06 7.83
CA LEU A 187 3.11 -8.70 7.29
C LEU A 187 4.34 -8.27 8.08
N VAL A 188 5.16 -9.23 8.49
CA VAL A 188 6.54 -9.04 8.93
C VAL A 188 7.39 -10.05 8.17
N GLU A 189 8.31 -9.58 7.34
CA GLU A 189 9.18 -10.40 6.51
C GLU A 189 10.63 -10.00 6.72
N VAL A 190 11.50 -10.99 6.81
CA VAL A 190 12.96 -10.82 6.83
C VAL A 190 13.54 -11.61 5.66
N ASN A 191 14.08 -10.90 4.67
CA ASN A 191 14.64 -11.49 3.46
C ASN A 191 15.81 -10.68 2.88
N PRO A 192 17.06 -11.05 3.23
CA PRO A 192 17.44 -12.23 4.01
C PRO A 192 17.54 -12.01 5.52
N LEU A 193 17.29 -13.06 6.27
CA LEU A 193 17.87 -13.30 7.58
C LEU A 193 19.22 -13.97 7.36
N VAL A 194 20.30 -13.45 7.92
CA VAL A 194 21.64 -13.93 7.61
C VAL A 194 22.34 -14.55 8.79
N LYS A 195 23.12 -15.63 8.51
CA LYS A 195 24.18 -16.08 9.38
C LYS A 195 25.47 -15.38 8.96
N THR A 196 26.11 -14.72 9.89
CA THR A 196 27.42 -14.08 9.67
C THR A 196 28.55 -15.07 9.97
N SER A 197 29.75 -14.82 9.42
CA SER A 197 30.92 -15.69 9.64
C SER A 197 31.39 -15.74 11.09
N ASP A 198 30.95 -14.81 11.95
CA ASP A 198 31.13 -14.83 13.40
C ASP A 198 29.98 -15.53 14.15
N GLY A 199 29.07 -16.19 13.42
CA GLY A 199 28.03 -17.06 13.97
C GLY A 199 26.77 -16.35 14.47
N ARG A 200 26.60 -15.04 14.24
CA ARG A 200 25.39 -14.30 14.62
C ARG A 200 24.28 -14.46 13.57
N ILE A 201 23.05 -14.45 14.05
CA ILE A 201 21.86 -14.36 13.20
C ILE A 201 21.36 -12.92 13.22
N ILE A 202 21.19 -12.30 12.04
CA ILE A 202 20.86 -10.89 11.86
C ILE A 202 19.79 -10.71 10.79
N ALA A 203 18.75 -9.93 11.08
CA ALA A 203 17.79 -9.46 10.08
C ALA A 203 18.45 -8.37 9.23
N LEU A 204 18.78 -8.70 7.99
CA LEU A 204 19.52 -7.80 7.10
C LEU A 204 18.63 -6.90 6.28
N ASP A 205 17.48 -7.39 5.83
CA ASP A 205 16.45 -6.64 5.12
C ASP A 205 15.08 -7.04 5.67
N GLY A 206 14.28 -6.05 6.02
CA GLY A 206 12.97 -6.21 6.60
C GLY A 206 11.89 -5.51 5.80
N LYS A 207 10.74 -6.17 5.70
CA LYS A 207 9.52 -5.58 5.18
C LYS A 207 8.41 -5.74 6.22
N VAL A 208 7.75 -4.63 6.54
CA VAL A 208 6.64 -4.60 7.49
C VAL A 208 5.47 -3.87 6.86
N THR A 209 4.28 -4.47 6.97
CA THR A 209 3.00 -3.83 6.67
C THR A 209 2.18 -3.77 7.96
N LEU A 210 1.81 -2.58 8.38
CA LEU A 210 0.97 -2.31 9.54
C LEU A 210 -0.50 -2.25 9.13
N ASP A 211 -1.40 -2.62 10.03
CA ASP A 211 -2.84 -2.51 9.80
C ASP A 211 -3.31 -1.06 10.07
N ASP A 212 -3.72 -0.36 9.02
CA ASP A 212 -4.23 1.02 9.13
C ASP A 212 -5.49 1.10 10.00
N ASN A 213 -6.27 0.02 10.12
CA ASN A 213 -7.44 -0.02 11.00
C ASN A 213 -7.09 0.00 12.50
N ALA A 214 -5.84 -0.27 12.84
CA ALA A 214 -5.32 -0.23 14.20
C ALA A 214 -4.66 1.12 14.58
N GLU A 215 -4.60 2.10 13.66
CA GLU A 215 -3.95 3.40 13.86
C GLU A 215 -4.43 4.11 15.14
N PHE A 216 -5.71 3.96 15.51
CA PHE A 216 -6.30 4.58 16.71
C PHE A 216 -5.62 4.19 18.04
N ARG A 217 -4.86 3.10 18.07
CA ARG A 217 -4.12 2.63 19.26
C ARG A 217 -2.59 2.68 19.08
N HIS A 218 -2.12 3.22 17.95
CA HIS A 218 -0.69 3.34 17.59
C HIS A 218 -0.35 4.75 17.09
N GLU A 219 -0.47 5.75 17.96
CA GLU A 219 -0.16 7.16 17.59
C GLU A 219 1.25 7.32 17.00
N ALA A 220 2.21 6.50 17.46
CA ALA A 220 3.59 6.53 16.94
C ALA A 220 3.67 6.18 15.45
N HIS A 221 2.73 5.40 14.91
CA HIS A 221 2.71 5.04 13.49
C HIS A 221 2.44 6.23 12.57
N LEU A 222 1.82 7.31 13.07
CA LEU A 222 1.62 8.55 12.30
C LEU A 222 2.95 9.15 11.79
N ALA A 223 4.02 9.00 12.58
CA ALA A 223 5.36 9.45 12.18
C ALA A 223 6.00 8.62 11.08
N LEU A 224 5.47 7.42 10.80
CA LEU A 224 5.97 6.51 9.78
C LEU A 224 5.32 6.72 8.40
N VAL A 225 4.26 7.56 8.34
CA VAL A 225 3.54 7.83 7.09
C VAL A 225 4.45 8.55 6.09
N ASP A 226 4.57 7.98 4.90
CA ASP A 226 5.31 8.62 3.81
C ASP A 226 4.40 9.57 3.02
N HIS A 227 4.39 10.82 3.43
CA HIS A 227 3.61 11.87 2.76
C HIS A 227 4.11 12.22 1.34
N ALA A 228 5.32 11.80 0.98
CA ALA A 228 5.90 12.08 -0.34
C ALA A 228 5.54 11.01 -1.38
N ALA A 229 5.23 9.78 -0.94
CA ALA A 229 4.84 8.67 -1.83
C ALA A 229 3.32 8.55 -2.02
N ALA A 230 2.51 9.28 -1.24
CA ALA A 230 1.07 9.28 -1.39
C ALA A 230 0.67 9.94 -2.72
N ASP A 231 -0.27 9.33 -3.44
CA ASP A 231 -0.87 9.97 -4.62
C ASP A 231 -1.45 11.34 -4.22
N PRO A 232 -1.16 12.41 -4.97
CA PRO A 232 -1.64 13.76 -4.63
C PRO A 232 -3.17 13.86 -4.49
N LEU A 233 -3.92 13.05 -5.25
CA LEU A 233 -5.39 13.03 -5.18
C LEU A 233 -5.87 12.29 -3.93
N GLU A 234 -5.22 11.18 -3.55
CA GLU A 234 -5.51 10.47 -2.30
C GLU A 234 -5.20 11.34 -1.08
N LYS A 235 -4.08 12.06 -1.12
CA LYS A 235 -3.74 13.03 -0.07
C LYS A 235 -4.79 14.14 0.04
N ALA A 236 -5.17 14.75 -1.09
CA ALA A 236 -6.19 15.79 -1.12
C ALA A 236 -7.56 15.27 -0.65
N ALA A 237 -7.88 14.01 -0.91
CA ALA A 237 -9.10 13.36 -0.45
C ALA A 237 -9.06 13.12 1.07
N LYS A 238 -7.94 12.63 1.60
CA LYS A 238 -7.75 12.41 3.06
C LYS A 238 -7.87 13.72 3.85
N GLU A 239 -7.34 14.83 3.34
CA GLU A 239 -7.48 16.17 3.95
C GLU A 239 -8.95 16.66 4.04
N LYS A 240 -9.85 16.03 3.28
CA LYS A 240 -11.29 16.31 3.22
C LYS A 240 -12.15 15.20 3.81
N ASP A 241 -11.54 14.26 4.55
CA ASP A 241 -12.19 13.08 5.12
C ASP A 241 -12.95 12.22 4.11
N LEU A 242 -12.46 12.15 2.87
CA LEU A 242 -13.03 11.33 1.81
C LEU A 242 -12.30 10.00 1.69
N ASN A 243 -13.07 8.92 1.58
CA ASN A 243 -12.55 7.58 1.33
C ASN A 243 -12.34 7.38 -0.18
N TYR A 244 -11.15 7.76 -0.65
CA TYR A 244 -10.77 7.78 -2.05
C TYR A 244 -9.54 6.88 -2.29
N VAL A 245 -9.58 6.09 -3.36
CA VAL A 245 -8.44 5.32 -3.87
C VAL A 245 -8.28 5.59 -5.35
N LYS A 246 -7.11 6.01 -5.79
CA LYS A 246 -6.76 6.19 -7.20
C LYS A 246 -6.62 4.83 -7.90
N LEU A 247 -7.24 4.70 -9.05
CA LEU A 247 -7.09 3.57 -9.95
C LEU A 247 -6.61 4.05 -11.33
N THR A 248 -6.32 3.10 -12.21
CA THR A 248 -5.86 3.39 -13.59
C THR A 248 -7.04 3.26 -14.55
N GLY A 249 -7.66 4.36 -14.91
CA GLY A 249 -8.82 4.35 -15.83
C GLY A 249 -9.31 5.75 -16.16
N GLU A 250 -10.43 5.82 -16.89
CA GLU A 250 -10.96 7.04 -17.49
C GLU A 250 -12.34 7.44 -16.96
N VAL A 251 -13.03 6.58 -16.20
CA VAL A 251 -14.34 6.86 -15.61
C VAL A 251 -14.20 7.14 -14.12
N GLY A 252 -14.41 8.37 -13.70
CA GLY A 252 -14.48 8.72 -12.27
C GLY A 252 -15.74 8.14 -11.63
N ILE A 253 -15.62 7.58 -10.44
CA ILE A 253 -16.71 6.91 -9.72
C ILE A 253 -17.00 7.62 -8.41
N ILE A 254 -18.29 7.86 -8.14
CA ILE A 254 -18.82 8.30 -6.86
C ILE A 254 -20.00 7.41 -6.48
N GLY A 255 -20.02 6.89 -5.28
CA GLY A 255 -21.16 6.16 -4.74
C GLY A 255 -21.32 6.34 -3.24
N ASN A 256 -22.45 5.95 -2.69
CA ASN A 256 -22.74 5.95 -1.27
C ASN A 256 -22.77 4.52 -0.71
N GLY A 257 -21.72 4.16 -0.04
CA GLY A 257 -21.49 2.84 0.52
C GLY A 257 -20.48 2.02 -0.26
N ALA A 258 -19.48 1.51 0.43
CA ALA A 258 -18.34 0.81 -0.17
C ALA A 258 -18.73 -0.36 -1.07
N GLY A 259 -19.75 -1.16 -0.67
CA GLY A 259 -20.24 -2.29 -1.47
C GLY A 259 -20.84 -1.85 -2.81
N LEU A 260 -21.61 -0.75 -2.83
CA LEU A 260 -22.16 -0.19 -4.06
C LEU A 260 -21.05 0.36 -4.96
N VAL A 261 -20.06 1.04 -4.38
CA VAL A 261 -18.91 1.55 -5.15
C VAL A 261 -18.14 0.40 -5.77
N MET A 262 -17.80 -0.65 -5.02
CA MET A 262 -17.12 -1.83 -5.55
C MET A 262 -17.88 -2.47 -6.72
N SER A 263 -19.20 -2.69 -6.54
CA SER A 263 -20.06 -3.20 -7.62
C SER A 263 -20.10 -2.27 -8.83
N THR A 264 -20.08 -0.95 -8.60
CA THR A 264 -20.05 0.04 -9.70
C THR A 264 -18.73 -0.02 -10.49
N LEU A 265 -17.60 -0.22 -9.81
CA LEU A 265 -16.31 -0.43 -10.48
C LEU A 265 -16.37 -1.63 -11.44
N ASP A 266 -16.91 -2.77 -10.97
CA ASP A 266 -17.01 -3.98 -11.78
C ASP A 266 -17.91 -3.77 -13.01
N VAL A 267 -19.09 -3.16 -12.83
CA VAL A 267 -20.03 -2.92 -13.92
C VAL A 267 -19.46 -1.93 -14.95
N VAL A 268 -18.74 -0.91 -14.52
CA VAL A 268 -18.05 0.02 -15.43
C VAL A 268 -16.91 -0.69 -16.19
N ALA A 269 -16.13 -1.54 -15.53
CA ALA A 269 -15.07 -2.31 -16.19
C ALA A 269 -15.65 -3.25 -17.27
N TYR A 270 -16.71 -4.00 -16.97
CA TYR A 270 -17.40 -4.86 -17.95
C TYR A 270 -18.01 -4.06 -19.10
N ALA A 271 -18.65 -2.93 -18.82
CA ALA A 271 -19.20 -2.06 -19.87
C ALA A 271 -18.08 -1.51 -20.77
N GLY A 272 -16.94 -1.16 -20.18
CA GLY A 272 -15.79 -0.57 -20.86
C GLY A 272 -15.12 -1.51 -21.87
N GLU A 273 -15.23 -2.83 -21.72
CA GLU A 273 -14.71 -3.80 -22.69
C GLU A 273 -15.21 -3.51 -24.12
N LYS A 274 -16.45 -3.04 -24.25
CA LYS A 274 -17.06 -2.68 -25.54
C LYS A 274 -16.63 -1.33 -26.09
N PHE A 275 -15.90 -0.54 -25.28
CA PHE A 275 -15.45 0.81 -25.59
C PHE A 275 -13.93 0.95 -25.52
N GLY A 276 -13.21 -0.06 -25.98
CA GLY A 276 -11.74 -0.02 -26.06
C GLY A 276 -11.02 -0.33 -24.74
N GLY A 277 -11.70 -0.94 -23.78
CA GLY A 277 -11.12 -1.32 -22.49
C GLY A 277 -11.10 -0.19 -21.46
N VAL A 278 -12.01 0.77 -21.59
CA VAL A 278 -12.21 1.84 -20.60
C VAL A 278 -12.42 1.24 -19.20
N LYS A 279 -11.77 1.85 -18.19
CA LYS A 279 -11.77 1.35 -16.81
C LYS A 279 -12.20 2.44 -15.81
N PRO A 280 -12.62 2.05 -14.59
CA PRO A 280 -12.83 3.01 -13.50
C PRO A 280 -11.48 3.64 -13.08
N ALA A 281 -11.50 4.96 -12.84
CA ALA A 281 -10.33 5.75 -12.49
C ALA A 281 -10.07 5.85 -10.99
N ASN A 282 -11.08 5.59 -10.18
CA ASN A 282 -11.00 5.68 -8.72
C ASN A 282 -12.12 4.91 -8.03
N PHE A 283 -11.89 4.61 -6.77
CA PHE A 283 -12.92 4.33 -5.78
C PHE A 283 -13.21 5.64 -5.01
N LEU A 284 -14.48 6.00 -4.82
CA LEU A 284 -14.88 7.07 -3.89
C LEU A 284 -16.22 6.73 -3.25
N ASP A 285 -16.19 6.45 -1.96
CA ASP A 285 -17.38 6.31 -1.12
C ASP A 285 -17.60 7.59 -0.32
N ILE A 286 -18.74 8.25 -0.58
CA ILE A 286 -19.14 9.48 0.14
C ILE A 286 -19.92 9.19 1.43
N GLY A 287 -20.09 7.91 1.79
CA GLY A 287 -20.80 7.50 3.00
C GLY A 287 -22.29 7.85 2.99
N GLY A 288 -22.88 7.84 4.18
CA GLY A 288 -24.31 8.11 4.39
C GLY A 288 -24.67 9.61 4.53
N GLY A 289 -23.71 10.54 4.34
CA GLY A 289 -23.91 11.96 4.61
C GLY A 289 -23.54 12.86 3.43
N ALA A 290 -24.07 12.59 2.22
CA ALA A 290 -23.76 13.34 1.01
C ALA A 290 -24.26 14.80 1.06
N SER A 291 -23.59 15.67 1.86
CA SER A 291 -23.81 17.11 1.79
C SER A 291 -23.30 17.68 0.47
N ALA A 292 -23.78 18.88 0.11
CA ALA A 292 -23.28 19.61 -1.06
C ALA A 292 -21.76 19.77 -1.06
N GLN A 293 -21.16 20.02 0.10
CA GLN A 293 -19.71 20.18 0.24
C GLN A 293 -18.96 18.88 0.00
N VAL A 294 -19.43 17.76 0.57
CA VAL A 294 -18.83 16.42 0.35
C VAL A 294 -18.88 16.05 -1.13
N MET A 295 -20.01 16.33 -1.80
CA MET A 295 -20.16 16.09 -3.23
C MET A 295 -19.25 16.99 -4.05
N ALA A 296 -19.13 18.29 -3.70
CA ALA A 296 -18.26 19.24 -4.38
C ALA A 296 -16.79 18.85 -4.21
N ASP A 297 -16.39 18.42 -3.02
CA ASP A 297 -15.04 17.98 -2.73
C ASP A 297 -14.68 16.72 -3.52
N GLY A 298 -15.58 15.72 -3.52
CA GLY A 298 -15.40 14.50 -4.29
C GLY A 298 -15.32 14.75 -5.80
N LEU A 299 -16.25 15.52 -6.34
CA LEU A 299 -16.22 15.93 -7.76
C LEU A 299 -14.97 16.75 -8.11
N SER A 300 -14.55 17.67 -7.23
CA SER A 300 -13.34 18.47 -7.45
C SER A 300 -12.09 17.62 -7.61
N ILE A 301 -11.94 16.60 -6.77
CA ILE A 301 -10.81 15.66 -6.82
C ILE A 301 -10.84 14.85 -8.12
N ILE A 302 -11.99 14.26 -8.44
CA ILE A 302 -12.13 13.42 -9.64
C ILE A 302 -11.96 14.24 -10.93
N LEU A 303 -12.54 15.44 -10.98
CA LEU A 303 -12.41 16.33 -12.14
C LEU A 303 -10.99 16.88 -12.30
N GLY A 304 -10.23 16.98 -11.20
CA GLY A 304 -8.81 17.33 -11.19
C GLY A 304 -7.90 16.25 -11.76
N ASP A 305 -8.36 15.00 -11.82
CA ASP A 305 -7.62 13.91 -12.44
C ASP A 305 -7.63 14.05 -13.96
N LYS A 306 -6.46 14.24 -14.56
CA LYS A 306 -6.28 14.41 -16.01
C LYS A 306 -6.69 13.19 -16.83
N ASP A 307 -6.65 11.99 -16.24
CA ASP A 307 -6.97 10.74 -16.91
C ASP A 307 -8.47 10.49 -16.96
N VAL A 308 -9.25 11.10 -16.06
CA VAL A 308 -10.71 11.00 -16.05
C VAL A 308 -11.31 11.80 -17.22
N LYS A 309 -12.20 11.16 -17.99
CA LYS A 309 -12.91 11.75 -19.13
C LYS A 309 -14.41 11.85 -18.92
N SER A 310 -14.98 10.99 -18.09
CA SER A 310 -16.37 11.05 -17.65
C SER A 310 -16.50 10.69 -16.19
N VAL A 311 -17.62 11.04 -15.55
CA VAL A 311 -17.91 10.69 -14.16
C VAL A 311 -19.19 9.89 -14.08
N PHE A 312 -19.23 8.84 -13.27
CA PHE A 312 -20.43 8.11 -12.92
C PHE A 312 -20.74 8.25 -11.43
N VAL A 313 -21.85 8.93 -11.12
CA VAL A 313 -22.41 9.05 -9.77
C VAL A 313 -23.51 8.02 -9.62
N ASN A 314 -23.26 6.97 -8.82
CA ASN A 314 -24.20 5.89 -8.59
C ASN A 314 -24.65 5.88 -7.12
N VAL A 315 -25.90 6.19 -6.87
CA VAL A 315 -26.44 6.35 -5.52
C VAL A 315 -27.68 5.48 -5.33
N PHE A 316 -27.68 4.76 -4.21
CA PHE A 316 -28.86 4.09 -3.69
C PHE A 316 -29.32 4.80 -2.40
N GLY A 317 -30.44 5.49 -2.49
CA GLY A 317 -31.01 6.23 -1.36
C GLY A 317 -31.44 5.28 -0.25
N GLY A 318 -30.73 5.35 0.84
CA GLY A 318 -30.99 4.65 2.08
C GLY A 318 -31.19 5.68 3.21
N ILE A 319 -30.22 5.74 4.14
CA ILE A 319 -30.15 6.77 5.21
C ILE A 319 -30.08 8.17 4.55
N THR A 320 -29.22 8.33 3.54
CA THR A 320 -29.20 9.53 2.71
C THR A 320 -30.16 9.35 1.53
N ALA A 321 -31.20 10.18 1.46
CA ALA A 321 -32.21 10.09 0.43
C ALA A 321 -31.73 10.73 -0.90
N CYS A 322 -32.30 10.27 -2.01
CA CYS A 322 -31.89 10.70 -3.37
C CYS A 322 -32.09 12.21 -3.63
N ASP A 323 -33.07 12.85 -3.03
CA ASP A 323 -33.30 14.30 -3.12
C ASP A 323 -32.16 15.10 -2.47
N ALA A 324 -31.66 14.65 -1.31
CA ALA A 324 -30.50 15.27 -0.67
C ALA A 324 -29.24 15.17 -1.55
N VAL A 325 -29.02 14.00 -2.16
CA VAL A 325 -27.90 13.78 -3.08
C VAL A 325 -28.04 14.63 -4.35
N ALA A 326 -29.24 14.70 -4.93
CA ALA A 326 -29.50 15.50 -6.11
C ALA A 326 -29.22 16.99 -5.87
N ASN A 327 -29.70 17.52 -4.72
CA ASN A 327 -29.36 18.86 -4.28
C ASN A 327 -27.85 19.04 -4.10
N GLY A 328 -27.18 18.05 -3.49
CA GLY A 328 -25.73 18.07 -3.33
C GLY A 328 -24.99 18.15 -4.66
N ILE A 329 -25.43 17.40 -5.68
CA ILE A 329 -24.84 17.45 -7.04
C ILE A 329 -25.04 18.83 -7.66
N VAL A 330 -26.25 19.39 -7.61
CA VAL A 330 -26.55 20.71 -8.18
C VAL A 330 -25.69 21.78 -7.53
N GLN A 331 -25.67 21.83 -6.19
CA GLN A 331 -24.87 22.81 -5.46
C GLN A 331 -23.37 22.62 -5.69
N ALA A 332 -22.90 21.36 -5.79
CA ALA A 332 -21.52 21.07 -6.11
C ALA A 332 -21.12 21.62 -7.48
N LEU A 333 -21.98 21.50 -8.48
CA LEU A 333 -21.74 22.03 -9.81
C LEU A 333 -21.74 23.56 -9.82
N GLU A 334 -22.60 24.23 -9.02
CA GLU A 334 -22.55 25.67 -8.80
C GLU A 334 -21.23 26.12 -8.16
N ILE A 335 -20.78 25.43 -7.11
CA ILE A 335 -19.49 25.70 -6.43
C ILE A 335 -18.30 25.54 -7.38
N LEU A 336 -18.31 24.49 -8.20
CA LEU A 336 -17.24 24.20 -9.15
C LEU A 336 -17.27 25.13 -10.36
N GLY A 337 -18.46 25.56 -10.79
CA GLY A 337 -18.65 26.46 -11.93
C GLY A 337 -17.88 25.99 -13.18
N PRO A 338 -17.04 26.85 -13.78
CA PRO A 338 -16.30 26.50 -14.99
C PRO A 338 -15.23 25.42 -14.82
N LYS A 339 -14.95 24.97 -13.61
CA LYS A 339 -14.05 23.82 -13.34
C LYS A 339 -14.71 22.48 -13.63
N ALA A 340 -16.04 22.42 -13.63
CA ALA A 340 -16.79 21.24 -14.05
C ALA A 340 -16.80 21.19 -15.58
N THR A 341 -15.96 20.34 -16.17
CA THR A 341 -15.76 20.28 -17.63
C THR A 341 -16.10 18.93 -18.24
N LYS A 342 -16.28 17.89 -17.42
CA LYS A 342 -16.46 16.51 -17.87
C LYS A 342 -17.91 16.07 -17.72
N PRO A 343 -18.45 15.25 -18.64
CA PRO A 343 -19.82 14.74 -18.53
C PRO A 343 -19.99 13.88 -17.29
N ILE A 344 -21.13 14.02 -16.64
CA ILE A 344 -21.49 13.33 -15.39
C ILE A 344 -22.76 12.52 -15.65
N VAL A 345 -22.66 11.22 -15.54
CA VAL A 345 -23.80 10.30 -15.61
C VAL A 345 -24.27 10.03 -14.19
N VAL A 346 -25.55 10.21 -13.92
CA VAL A 346 -26.14 10.03 -12.59
C VAL A 346 -27.19 8.94 -12.63
N ARG A 347 -27.06 7.98 -11.72
CA ARG A 347 -28.11 7.00 -11.43
C ARG A 347 -28.54 7.15 -9.97
N LEU A 348 -29.82 7.43 -9.79
CA LEU A 348 -30.46 7.49 -8.49
C LEU A 348 -31.49 6.38 -8.39
N ASP A 349 -31.50 5.67 -7.25
CA ASP A 349 -32.50 4.66 -6.90
C ASP A 349 -32.69 4.63 -5.37
N GLY A 350 -33.76 4.01 -4.89
CA GLY A 350 -34.09 3.96 -3.46
C GLY A 350 -34.96 5.11 -2.98
N ASN A 351 -34.76 5.55 -1.73
CA ASN A 351 -35.62 6.54 -1.05
C ASN A 351 -35.61 7.90 -1.76
N ASN A 352 -36.81 8.47 -1.96
CA ASN A 352 -37.04 9.79 -2.61
C ASN A 352 -36.48 9.92 -4.03
N VAL A 353 -36.39 8.80 -4.76
CA VAL A 353 -35.78 8.79 -6.11
C VAL A 353 -36.55 9.70 -7.09
N ALA A 354 -37.89 9.75 -7.03
CA ALA A 354 -38.70 10.59 -7.91
C ALA A 354 -38.37 12.07 -7.71
N GLU A 355 -38.24 12.51 -6.47
CA GLU A 355 -37.88 13.87 -6.12
C GLU A 355 -36.45 14.21 -6.53
N GLY A 356 -35.49 13.32 -6.26
CA GLY A 356 -34.10 13.47 -6.70
C GLY A 356 -33.97 13.66 -8.22
N ARG A 357 -34.69 12.85 -8.99
CA ARG A 357 -34.73 12.95 -10.45
C ARG A 357 -35.36 14.27 -10.90
N ARG A 358 -36.43 14.71 -10.23
CA ARG A 358 -37.08 15.98 -10.51
C ARG A 358 -36.11 17.15 -10.32
N ILE A 359 -35.37 17.19 -9.21
CA ILE A 359 -34.37 18.23 -8.90
C ILE A 359 -33.30 18.32 -10.00
N LEU A 360 -32.73 17.17 -10.40
CA LEU A 360 -31.71 17.17 -11.46
C LEU A 360 -32.27 17.59 -12.82
N ASN A 361 -33.52 17.22 -13.14
CA ASN A 361 -34.20 17.64 -14.39
C ASN A 361 -34.49 19.14 -14.41
N GLU A 362 -34.94 19.72 -13.30
CA GLU A 362 -35.19 21.15 -13.19
C GLU A 362 -33.92 22.00 -13.26
N ALA A 363 -32.82 21.49 -12.63
CA ALA A 363 -31.51 22.13 -12.72
C ALA A 363 -30.98 22.14 -14.17
N ALA A 364 -31.38 21.16 -14.99
CA ALA A 364 -31.03 21.01 -16.40
C ALA A 364 -29.57 21.31 -16.74
N HIS A 365 -28.64 20.89 -15.87
CA HIS A 365 -27.22 21.18 -16.04
C HIS A 365 -26.65 20.44 -17.28
N PRO A 366 -25.97 21.11 -18.22
CA PRO A 366 -25.56 20.51 -19.50
C PRO A 366 -24.63 19.33 -19.41
N LEU A 367 -23.89 19.19 -18.32
CA LEU A 367 -22.97 18.05 -18.10
C LEU A 367 -23.67 16.84 -17.48
N VAL A 368 -24.87 16.97 -16.93
CA VAL A 368 -25.56 15.91 -16.20
C VAL A 368 -26.49 15.12 -17.10
N GLN A 369 -26.36 13.81 -17.11
CA GLN A 369 -27.23 12.86 -17.79
C GLN A 369 -27.76 11.85 -16.81
N GLN A 370 -29.08 11.72 -16.69
CA GLN A 370 -29.71 10.75 -15.80
C GLN A 370 -30.05 9.46 -16.54
N LEU A 371 -29.82 8.32 -15.87
CA LEU A 371 -30.19 6.99 -16.36
C LEU A 371 -30.79 6.16 -15.23
N ASP A 372 -31.73 5.27 -15.57
CA ASP A 372 -32.52 4.55 -14.57
C ASP A 372 -31.81 3.31 -14.01
N THR A 373 -30.94 2.68 -14.80
CA THR A 373 -30.27 1.43 -14.44
C THR A 373 -28.77 1.62 -14.25
N MET A 374 -28.17 0.86 -13.35
CA MET A 374 -26.73 0.88 -13.12
C MET A 374 -25.95 0.47 -14.38
N ASP A 375 -26.39 -0.63 -15.07
CA ASP A 375 -25.74 -1.08 -16.30
C ASP A 375 -25.83 -0.02 -17.43
N GLY A 376 -27.00 0.61 -17.58
CA GLY A 376 -27.20 1.67 -18.57
C GLY A 376 -26.32 2.87 -18.31
N ALA A 377 -26.23 3.30 -17.05
CA ALA A 377 -25.40 4.41 -16.61
C ALA A 377 -23.90 4.11 -16.76
N ALA A 378 -23.44 2.93 -16.36
CA ALA A 378 -22.06 2.50 -16.53
C ALA A 378 -21.67 2.44 -18.02
N ARG A 379 -22.52 1.87 -18.86
CA ARG A 379 -22.33 1.84 -20.32
C ARG A 379 -22.21 3.26 -20.89
N ARG A 380 -23.09 4.15 -20.47
CA ARG A 380 -23.10 5.54 -20.95
C ARG A 380 -21.84 6.29 -20.51
N ALA A 381 -21.41 6.11 -19.25
CA ALA A 381 -20.18 6.71 -18.76
C ALA A 381 -18.95 6.18 -19.53
N ALA A 382 -18.87 4.87 -19.76
CA ALA A 382 -17.79 4.27 -20.55
C ALA A 382 -17.78 4.76 -22.01
N GLU A 383 -18.95 4.90 -22.66
CA GLU A 383 -19.07 5.46 -24.00
C GLU A 383 -18.56 6.90 -24.07
N LEU A 384 -18.88 7.72 -23.06
CA LEU A 384 -18.44 9.11 -22.98
C LEU A 384 -16.93 9.22 -22.73
N ALA A 385 -16.37 8.30 -21.96
CA ALA A 385 -14.92 8.26 -21.68
C ALA A 385 -14.08 7.78 -22.89
N ALA A 386 -14.68 7.03 -23.81
CA ALA A 386 -14.00 6.52 -25.01
C ALA A 386 -13.89 7.57 -26.14
N LYS A 387 -14.56 8.70 -26.00
CA LYS A 387 -14.52 9.83 -26.97
C LYS A 387 -13.37 10.77 -26.65
#